data_a1c44100e1a3cca8799c66f944d59270
#
_entry.id   a1c44100e1a3cca8799c66f944d59270
#
_cell.length_a   1.000
_cell.length_b   1.000
_cell.length_c   1.000
_cell.angle_alpha   90.00
_cell.angle_beta   90.00
_cell.angle_gamma   90.00
#
_symmetry.space_group_name_H-M   'P 1'
#
loop_
_entity.id
_entity.type
_entity.pdbx_description
1 polymer ?
#
loop_
_entity_poly.entity_id
_entity_poly.type
_entity_poly.pdbx_seq_one_letter_code
_entity_poly.pdbx_strand_id
1 'polypeptide(L)'
;MTKIIMMLFGALLAVSCTSPAVSKAVGTGTDGATPIVVRTSESAVVVENHAGRALLNVRITLTAPDTAKPFILVVPTIEIGATSEQPLTGFRSEDGTMLDPSAVHPTQVAITARDTLAKSYEVTVPWNR
;
A
#
# COMPACT_ATOMS: atom_id res chain seq x y z
N MET A 1 -43.43 -21.32 44.43
CA MET A 1 -42.61 -21.32 43.96
C MET A 1 -42.34 -21.10 42.66
N THR A 2 -41.91 -20.35 42.08
CA THR A 2 -41.74 -20.09 40.90
C THR A 2 -40.46 -19.93 40.53
N LYS A 3 -39.92 -20.37 39.65
CA LYS A 3 -38.74 -20.24 39.25
C LYS A 3 -38.63 -19.50 38.11
N ILE A 4 -37.85 -18.64 37.96
CA ILE A 4 -37.65 -17.87 36.90
C ILE A 4 -36.49 -18.20 36.24
N ILE A 5 -36.49 -18.56 35.11
CA ILE A 5 -35.42 -18.82 34.42
C ILE A 5 -35.06 -17.76 33.65
N MET A 6 -34.03 -17.12 33.89
CA MET A 6 -33.57 -16.16 33.17
C MET A 6 -32.86 -16.58 32.10
N MET A 7 -33.16 -16.56 30.99
CA MET A 7 -32.49 -16.81 29.90
C MET A 7 -31.75 -15.77 29.52
N LEU A 8 -30.52 -15.85 29.56
CA LEU A 8 -29.76 -14.92 29.17
C LEU A 8 -29.32 -15.11 27.89
N PHE A 9 -29.37 -14.38 27.05
CA PHE A 9 -28.92 -14.46 25.79
C PHE A 9 -27.91 -13.68 25.55
N GLY A 10 -26.83 -13.94 25.32
CA GLY A 10 -25.71 -13.25 24.95
C GLY A 10 -25.81 -12.90 23.55
N ALA A 11 -25.91 -11.75 23.29
CA ALA A 11 -25.96 -11.31 21.99
C ALA A 11 -24.66 -11.42 21.45
N LEU A 12 -24.36 -12.24 20.55
CA LEU A 12 -23.23 -12.34 19.98
C LEU A 12 -23.11 -11.43 18.96
N LEU A 13 -22.23 -10.54 18.98
CA LEU A 13 -22.02 -9.69 18.01
C LEU A 13 -20.97 -10.08 17.18
N ALA A 14 -21.12 -10.54 16.13
CA ALA A 14 -20.12 -10.87 15.22
C ALA A 14 -19.76 -9.64 14.50
N VAL A 15 -18.71 -9.11 14.83
CA VAL A 15 -18.26 -7.99 14.15
C VAL A 15 -17.42 -8.45 13.06
N SER A 16 -17.86 -8.47 11.93
CA SER A 16 -17.05 -8.83 10.84
C SER A 16 -16.38 -7.60 10.35
N CYS A 17 -15.19 -7.49 10.61
CA CYS A 17 -14.45 -6.46 10.07
C CYS A 17 -14.03 -6.85 8.73
N THR A 18 -14.68 -6.49 7.76
CA THR A 18 -14.21 -6.67 6.46
C THR A 18 -13.44 -5.49 6.15
N SER A 19 -12.21 -5.62 6.08
CA SER A 19 -11.45 -4.57 5.61
C SER A 19 -11.46 -4.64 4.14
N PRO A 20 -11.93 -3.68 3.49
CA PRO A 20 -12.05 -3.70 2.09
C PRO A 20 -10.74 -3.48 1.46
N ALA A 21 -10.48 -4.16 0.49
CA ALA A 21 -9.46 -3.84 -0.43
C ALA A 21 -8.09 -3.58 0.09
N VAL A 22 -7.65 -4.36 0.90
CA VAL A 22 -6.27 -4.30 1.20
C VAL A 22 -5.63 -5.24 0.24
N SER A 23 -4.99 -4.70 -0.73
CA SER A 23 -4.24 -5.51 -1.60
C SER A 23 -3.14 -6.06 -0.78
N LYS A 24 -3.07 -7.31 -0.61
CA LYS A 24 -2.01 -7.88 0.08
C LYS A 24 -0.81 -7.70 -0.73
N ALA A 25 0.12 -7.00 -0.24
CA ALA A 25 1.39 -6.91 -0.85
C ALA A 25 2.01 -8.29 -0.84
N VAL A 26 2.33 -8.79 -1.99
CA VAL A 26 3.02 -10.03 -2.04
C VAL A 26 4.45 -9.64 -1.93
N GLY A 27 4.91 -9.50 -0.75
CA GLY A 27 6.32 -9.27 -0.58
C GLY A 27 6.99 -10.61 -0.60
N THR A 28 8.17 -10.65 -1.09
CA THR A 28 8.98 -11.80 -0.95
C THR A 28 9.46 -11.79 0.46
N GLY A 29 8.68 -11.54 1.35
CA GLY A 29 9.09 -11.51 2.70
C GLY A 29 8.87 -12.81 3.31
N THR A 30 9.67 -13.14 4.15
CA THR A 30 9.63 -14.37 4.70
C THR A 30 8.78 -14.43 5.88
N ASP A 31 8.37 -13.40 6.44
CA ASP A 31 7.73 -13.49 7.61
C ASP A 31 6.39 -13.09 7.63
N GLY A 32 5.45 -13.32 7.19
CA GLY A 32 4.10 -13.00 7.30
C GLY A 32 3.75 -11.54 7.58
N ALA A 33 4.65 -10.80 8.08
CA ALA A 33 4.40 -9.40 8.33
C ALA A 33 4.85 -8.61 7.12
N THR A 34 3.96 -7.86 6.53
CA THR A 34 4.31 -7.04 5.38
C THR A 34 4.83 -5.71 5.90
N PRO A 35 6.11 -5.44 5.72
CA PRO A 35 6.68 -4.20 6.26
C PRO A 35 6.21 -2.95 5.54
N ILE A 36 5.74 -3.08 4.34
CA ILE A 36 5.23 -1.95 3.57
C ILE A 36 3.84 -2.29 3.07
N VAL A 37 2.88 -1.45 3.37
CA VAL A 37 1.51 -1.65 2.91
C VAL A 37 1.22 -0.63 1.84
N VAL A 38 0.71 -1.07 0.71
CA VAL A 38 0.43 -0.20 -0.42
C VAL A 38 -1.06 -0.23 -0.72
N ARG A 39 -1.64 0.96 -0.88
CA ARG A 39 -3.03 1.06 -1.30
C ARG A 39 -3.07 1.95 -2.53
N THR A 40 -3.94 1.65 -3.44
CA THR A 40 -4.06 2.42 -4.68
C THR A 40 -5.50 2.92 -4.83
N SER A 41 -5.64 4.06 -5.46
CA SER A 41 -6.95 4.62 -5.77
C SER A 41 -6.89 5.23 -7.15
N GLU A 42 -7.98 5.82 -7.60
CA GLU A 42 -7.99 6.45 -8.92
C GLU A 42 -7.07 7.65 -9.02
N SER A 43 -6.69 8.23 -7.92
CA SER A 43 -5.92 9.48 -7.93
C SER A 43 -4.61 9.45 -7.17
N ALA A 44 -4.34 8.41 -6.42
CA ALA A 44 -3.15 8.40 -5.54
C ALA A 44 -2.66 7.00 -5.20
N VAL A 45 -1.41 6.95 -4.77
CA VAL A 45 -0.81 5.76 -4.20
C VAL A 45 -0.51 6.09 -2.74
N VAL A 46 -0.91 5.23 -1.84
CA VAL A 46 -0.68 5.41 -0.41
C VAL A 46 0.28 4.32 0.05
N VAL A 47 1.34 4.71 0.71
CA VAL A 47 2.35 3.80 1.21
C VAL A 47 2.44 3.94 2.73
N GLU A 48 2.29 2.84 3.44
CA GLU A 48 2.39 2.87 4.89
C GLU A 48 3.63 2.11 5.32
N ASN A 49 4.40 2.69 6.21
CA ASN A 49 5.62 2.08 6.71
C ASN A 49 5.37 1.30 7.99
N HIS A 50 5.40 -0.01 7.89
CA HIS A 50 5.27 -0.89 9.05
C HIS A 50 6.57 -1.65 9.30
N ALA A 51 7.68 -1.13 8.81
CA ALA A 51 8.95 -1.84 8.88
C ALA A 51 9.66 -1.72 10.23
N GLY A 52 9.18 -0.90 11.12
CA GLY A 52 9.83 -0.70 12.41
C GLY A 52 11.01 0.26 12.37
N ARG A 53 11.33 0.79 11.20
CA ARG A 53 12.38 1.78 11.02
C ARG A 53 11.97 2.71 9.92
N ALA A 54 12.55 3.89 9.89
CA ALA A 54 12.27 4.83 8.82
C ALA A 54 12.74 4.25 7.49
N LEU A 55 11.98 4.44 6.44
CA LEU A 55 12.35 4.01 5.09
C LEU A 55 12.95 5.20 4.35
N LEU A 56 14.04 4.94 3.68
CA LEU A 56 14.78 5.96 2.96
C LEU A 56 14.77 5.69 1.47
N ASN A 57 14.74 6.75 0.70
CA ASN A 57 14.76 6.66 -0.75
C ASN A 57 13.70 5.69 -1.29
N VAL A 58 12.48 5.91 -0.89
CA VAL A 58 11.38 5.05 -1.28
C VAL A 58 11.04 5.34 -2.73
N ARG A 59 11.29 4.38 -3.60
CA ARG A 59 11.04 4.54 -5.01
C ARG A 59 9.76 3.81 -5.37
N ILE A 60 8.81 4.53 -5.90
CA ILE A 60 7.52 3.98 -6.29
C ILE A 60 7.48 3.96 -7.81
N THR A 61 7.28 2.81 -8.40
CA THR A 61 7.26 2.63 -9.84
C THR A 61 5.89 2.14 -10.28
N LEU A 62 5.26 2.84 -11.19
CA LEU A 62 3.96 2.47 -11.74
C LEU A 62 4.15 1.94 -13.15
N THR A 63 3.59 0.78 -13.41
CA THR A 63 3.66 0.16 -14.72
C THR A 63 2.28 0.14 -15.35
N ALA A 64 2.19 0.53 -16.59
CA ALA A 64 0.94 0.51 -17.34
C ALA A 64 1.18 -0.18 -18.68
N PRO A 65 0.24 -0.98 -19.17
CA PRO A 65 0.45 -1.76 -20.37
C PRO A 65 0.53 -0.94 -21.66
N ASP A 66 -0.06 0.24 -21.64
CA ASP A 66 -0.09 1.07 -22.83
C ASP A 66 1.06 2.08 -22.87
N THR A 67 1.99 2.00 -21.96
CA THR A 67 3.14 2.90 -21.97
C THR A 67 4.41 2.07 -22.03
N ALA A 68 5.38 2.53 -22.79
CA ALA A 68 6.64 1.82 -22.92
C ALA A 68 7.53 2.01 -21.71
N LYS A 69 7.34 3.07 -20.95
CA LYS A 69 8.21 3.39 -19.83
C LYS A 69 7.41 3.52 -18.55
N PRO A 70 7.94 3.07 -17.43
CA PRO A 70 7.25 3.21 -16.17
C PRO A 70 7.29 4.66 -15.68
N PHE A 71 6.38 4.98 -14.77
CA PHE A 71 6.36 6.28 -14.11
C PHE A 71 6.91 6.09 -12.70
N ILE A 72 7.73 7.00 -12.26
CA ILE A 72 8.47 6.86 -11.02
C ILE A 72 8.33 8.09 -10.15
N LEU A 73 8.27 7.87 -8.84
CA LEU A 73 8.32 8.93 -7.86
C LEU A 73 9.21 8.45 -6.72
N VAL A 74 10.08 9.31 -6.22
CA VAL A 74 10.93 8.97 -5.09
C VAL A 74 10.51 9.81 -3.89
N VAL A 75 10.23 9.14 -2.78
CA VAL A 75 9.93 9.80 -1.52
C VAL A 75 11.18 9.70 -0.67
N PRO A 76 11.78 10.80 -0.24
CA PRO A 76 13.04 10.73 0.50
C PRO A 76 12.98 9.92 1.77
N THR A 77 11.93 10.06 2.53
CA THR A 77 11.80 9.36 3.82
C THR A 77 10.33 9.12 4.16
N ILE A 78 10.04 7.94 4.68
CA ILE A 78 8.74 7.67 5.30
C ILE A 78 9.06 7.18 6.72
N GLU A 79 8.66 7.98 7.70
CA GLU A 79 8.97 7.67 9.08
C GLU A 79 8.26 6.41 9.60
N ILE A 80 8.70 5.88 10.71
CA ILE A 80 8.11 4.70 11.31
C ILE A 80 6.62 4.93 11.56
N GLY A 81 5.82 4.01 11.06
CA GLY A 81 4.37 4.09 11.26
C GLY A 81 3.68 5.17 10.45
N ALA A 82 4.42 5.92 9.66
CA ALA A 82 3.84 7.01 8.88
C ALA A 82 3.23 6.50 7.58
N THR A 83 2.31 7.29 7.07
CA THR A 83 1.65 7.02 5.80
C THR A 83 2.01 8.14 4.84
N SER A 84 2.37 7.79 3.63
CA SER A 84 2.68 8.76 2.60
C SER A 84 1.70 8.60 1.45
N GLU A 85 0.96 9.66 1.15
CA GLU A 85 0.02 9.63 0.04
C GLU A 85 0.62 10.44 -1.10
N GLN A 86 0.75 9.82 -2.24
CA GLN A 86 1.35 10.47 -3.40
C GLN A 86 0.35 10.54 -4.55
N PRO A 87 0.05 11.74 -5.02
CA PRO A 87 -0.89 11.89 -6.13
C PRO A 87 -0.29 11.35 -7.42
N LEU A 88 -1.12 10.79 -8.27
CA LEU A 88 -0.64 10.23 -9.53
C LEU A 88 0.03 11.30 -10.40
N THR A 89 -0.40 12.52 -10.29
CA THR A 89 0.17 13.62 -11.07
C THR A 89 1.61 13.95 -10.68
N GLY A 90 2.09 13.41 -9.56
CA GLY A 90 3.47 13.61 -9.15
C GLY A 90 4.45 12.63 -9.77
N PHE A 91 3.94 11.61 -10.47
CA PHE A 91 4.81 10.62 -11.09
C PHE A 91 5.29 11.06 -12.47
N ARG A 92 6.50 10.73 -12.81
CA ARG A 92 7.09 11.09 -14.10
C ARG A 92 7.85 9.92 -14.69
N SER A 93 7.86 9.84 -16.00
CA SER A 93 8.65 8.83 -16.67
C SER A 93 10.10 9.29 -16.76
N GLU A 94 10.99 8.42 -17.26
CA GLU A 94 12.37 8.75 -17.38
C GLU A 94 12.62 9.96 -18.21
N ASP A 95 11.83 10.24 -19.20
CA ASP A 95 11.99 11.39 -20.06
C ASP A 95 11.31 12.65 -19.51
N GLY A 96 10.79 12.58 -18.29
CA GLY A 96 10.19 13.75 -17.66
C GLY A 96 8.71 13.94 -17.94
N THR A 97 8.07 13.02 -18.66
CA THR A 97 6.65 13.13 -18.95
C THR A 97 5.82 12.87 -17.69
N MET A 98 4.91 13.75 -17.37
CA MET A 98 4.05 13.58 -16.21
C MET A 98 2.98 12.54 -16.49
N LEU A 99 2.63 11.78 -15.50
CA LEU A 99 1.55 10.82 -15.61
C LEU A 99 0.23 11.56 -15.68
N ASP A 100 -0.58 11.21 -16.68
CA ASP A 100 -1.92 11.77 -16.81
C ASP A 100 -2.90 10.66 -16.43
N PRO A 101 -3.56 10.76 -15.27
CA PRO A 101 -4.44 9.68 -14.82
C PRO A 101 -5.65 9.45 -15.74
N SER A 102 -5.99 10.39 -16.58
CA SER A 102 -7.10 10.22 -17.51
C SER A 102 -6.68 9.44 -18.76
N ALA A 103 -5.40 9.40 -19.04
CA ALA A 103 -4.88 8.72 -20.21
C ALA A 103 -4.11 7.44 -19.89
N VAL A 104 -3.52 7.37 -18.72
CA VAL A 104 -2.68 6.23 -18.34
C VAL A 104 -3.31 5.50 -17.18
N HIS A 105 -3.50 4.20 -17.34
CA HIS A 105 -4.11 3.39 -16.28
C HIS A 105 -3.08 2.38 -15.77
N PRO A 106 -2.43 2.66 -14.65
CA PRO A 106 -1.45 1.71 -14.12
C PRO A 106 -2.09 0.39 -13.75
N THR A 107 -1.34 -0.69 -13.91
CA THR A 107 -1.81 -2.01 -13.55
C THR A 107 -1.01 -2.61 -12.42
N GLN A 108 0.12 -2.01 -12.09
CA GLN A 108 1.00 -2.54 -11.08
C GLN A 108 1.80 -1.45 -10.39
N VAL A 109 2.06 -1.62 -9.12
CA VAL A 109 2.88 -0.72 -8.32
C VAL A 109 4.02 -1.52 -7.74
N ALA A 110 5.24 -1.07 -7.92
CA ALA A 110 6.41 -1.67 -7.29
C ALA A 110 7.06 -0.63 -6.38
N ILE A 111 7.45 -1.04 -5.19
CA ILE A 111 8.09 -0.16 -4.24
C ILE A 111 9.41 -0.75 -3.82
N THR A 112 10.47 0.04 -3.88
CA THR A 112 11.76 -0.36 -3.34
C THR A 112 12.18 0.69 -2.35
N ALA A 113 12.78 0.28 -1.27
CA ALA A 113 13.20 1.18 -0.21
C ALA A 113 14.33 0.56 0.60
N ARG A 114 15.01 1.36 1.40
CA ARG A 114 16.00 0.88 2.33
C ARG A 114 15.71 1.49 3.69
N ASP A 115 16.04 0.80 4.73
CA ASP A 115 15.87 1.37 6.07
C ASP A 115 17.21 1.97 6.55
N THR A 116 17.22 2.44 7.78
CA THR A 116 18.39 3.10 8.34
C THR A 116 19.57 2.15 8.57
N LEU A 117 19.34 0.84 8.48
CA LEU A 117 20.40 -0.14 8.56
C LEU A 117 20.76 -0.70 7.19
N ALA A 118 20.35 -0.03 6.15
CA ALA A 118 20.61 -0.42 4.76
C ALA A 118 19.95 -1.73 4.34
N LYS A 119 18.93 -2.17 5.09
CA LYS A 119 18.18 -3.34 4.67
C LYS A 119 17.26 -2.94 3.54
N SER A 120 17.22 -3.72 2.49
CA SER A 120 16.40 -3.44 1.33
C SER A 120 15.02 -4.07 1.43
N TYR A 121 14.02 -3.36 0.96
CA TYR A 121 12.65 -3.85 0.91
C TYR A 121 12.14 -3.73 -0.52
N GLU A 122 11.38 -4.70 -0.97
CA GLU A 122 10.80 -4.64 -2.28
C GLU A 122 9.41 -5.23 -2.22
N VAL A 123 8.42 -4.52 -2.72
CA VAL A 123 7.03 -4.94 -2.69
C VAL A 123 6.42 -4.62 -4.04
N THR A 124 5.68 -5.57 -4.61
CA THR A 124 4.98 -5.36 -5.86
C THR A 124 3.54 -5.77 -5.67
N VAL A 125 2.61 -4.90 -5.99
CA VAL A 125 1.19 -5.20 -5.86
C VAL A 125 0.44 -4.82 -7.13
N PRO A 126 -0.64 -5.52 -7.45
CA PRO A 126 -1.47 -5.15 -8.58
C PRO A 126 -2.21 -3.86 -8.25
N TRP A 127 -2.56 -3.13 -9.28
CA TRP A 127 -3.30 -1.90 -9.09
C TRP A 127 -4.78 -2.22 -8.87
N ASN A 128 -5.32 -1.74 -7.77
CA ASN A 128 -6.73 -1.93 -7.50
C ASN A 128 -7.37 -0.57 -7.45
N ARG A 129 -8.42 -0.39 -8.18
CA ARG A 129 -9.18 0.85 -8.17
C ARG A 129 -10.26 0.80 -7.12
#